data_7243f4fd8c720eb4a82993dfd55a3719
#
_entry.id   7243f4fd8c720eb4a82993dfd55a3719
#
_cell.length_a   1.000
_cell.length_b   1.000
_cell.length_c   1.000
_cell.angle_alpha   90.00
_cell.angle_beta   90.00
_cell.angle_gamma   90.00
#
_symmetry.space_group_name_H-M   'P 1'
#
loop_
_entity.id
_entity.type
_entity.pdbx_description
1 polymer ?
#
loop_
_entity_poly.entity_id
_entity_poly.type
_entity_poly.pdbx_seq_one_letter_code
_entity_poly.pdbx_strand_id
1 'polypeptide(L)'
;KNFCVVQTYGESIKVNGATVKGFWYTTSTYTVNSILNGDNYAGAPFDNSDWFKCVLYPTPMEGNGGARFEIDLAKDGDYVKEWKYCDLSNVAAFKNVKEISFGFEGSRSNDYGVLTPAYICIDDIEVE
;
A
#
# COMPACT_ATOMS: atom_id res chain seq x y z
N LYS A 1 -10.17 7.98 -16.39
CA LYS A 1 -8.97 8.26 -15.63
C LYS A 1 -8.12 7.01 -15.47
N ASN A 2 -6.84 7.10 -15.78
CA ASN A 2 -5.93 5.98 -15.67
C ASN A 2 -5.29 5.96 -14.28
N PHE A 3 -5.21 4.78 -13.70
CA PHE A 3 -4.51 4.58 -12.44
C PHE A 3 -3.72 3.27 -12.49
N CYS A 4 -2.80 3.12 -11.55
CA CYS A 4 -1.96 1.93 -11.46
C CYS A 4 -2.46 1.02 -10.35
N VAL A 5 -2.56 -0.27 -10.62
CA VAL A 5 -2.82 -1.27 -9.59
C VAL A 5 -1.49 -1.91 -9.20
N VAL A 6 -1.12 -1.77 -7.95
CA VAL A 6 0.14 -2.32 -7.43
C VAL A 6 -0.16 -3.58 -6.64
N GLN A 7 0.58 -4.63 -6.95
CA GLN A 7 0.48 -5.93 -6.30
C GLN A 7 1.78 -6.22 -5.56
N THR A 8 1.73 -7.08 -4.54
CA THR A 8 2.95 -7.56 -3.88
C THR A 8 3.83 -8.38 -4.85
N TYR A 9 5.03 -8.78 -4.42
CA TYR A 9 6.01 -9.58 -5.18
C TYR A 9 6.75 -8.83 -6.28
N GLY A 10 7.61 -7.91 -5.86
CA GLY A 10 8.61 -7.33 -6.73
C GLY A 10 8.17 -6.12 -7.51
N GLU A 11 6.97 -5.64 -7.32
CA GLU A 11 6.56 -4.40 -7.94
C GLU A 11 7.19 -3.22 -7.23
N SER A 12 7.71 -2.29 -8.02
CA SER A 12 8.28 -1.06 -7.51
C SER A 12 8.07 0.07 -8.50
N ILE A 13 8.11 1.30 -7.98
CA ILE A 13 8.03 2.50 -8.80
C ILE A 13 9.40 3.16 -8.81
N LYS A 14 9.97 3.34 -10.00
CA LYS A 14 11.26 4.00 -10.18
C LYS A 14 11.07 5.51 -10.12
N VAL A 15 11.80 6.16 -9.26
CA VAL A 15 11.68 7.61 -9.03
C VAL A 15 12.94 8.37 -9.47
N ASN A 16 14.07 7.67 -9.54
CA ASN A 16 15.34 8.15 -10.10
C ASN A 16 15.87 9.44 -9.44
N GLY A 17 15.73 9.55 -8.13
CA GLY A 17 16.29 10.65 -7.36
C GLY A 17 15.34 11.80 -7.07
N ALA A 18 14.11 11.73 -7.56
CA ALA A 18 13.12 12.76 -7.26
C ALA A 18 12.65 12.66 -5.80
N THR A 19 12.06 13.75 -5.33
CA THR A 19 11.38 13.77 -4.03
C THR A 19 9.91 13.46 -4.27
N VAL A 20 9.38 12.46 -3.60
CA VAL A 20 7.97 12.08 -3.74
C VAL A 20 7.16 12.88 -2.72
N LYS A 21 6.26 13.71 -3.19
CA LYS A 21 5.44 14.57 -2.35
C LYS A 21 4.16 13.89 -1.89
N GLY A 22 3.63 12.99 -2.69
CA GLY A 22 2.42 12.27 -2.33
C GLY A 22 1.77 11.62 -3.54
N PHE A 23 0.66 10.97 -3.28
CA PHE A 23 -0.14 10.33 -4.32
C PHE A 23 -1.54 10.03 -3.79
N TRP A 24 -2.46 9.78 -4.72
CA TRP A 24 -3.81 9.32 -4.37
C TRP A 24 -3.86 7.80 -4.36
N TYR A 25 -4.60 7.24 -3.44
CA TYR A 25 -4.74 5.79 -3.33
C TYR A 25 -6.16 5.38 -2.95
N THR A 26 -6.49 4.14 -3.29
CA THR A 26 -7.70 3.48 -2.82
C THR A 26 -7.49 1.96 -2.84
N THR A 27 -8.44 1.22 -2.30
CA THR A 27 -8.41 -0.23 -2.35
C THR A 27 -8.86 -0.73 -3.71
N SER A 28 -8.38 -1.93 -4.11
CA SER A 28 -8.87 -2.59 -5.30
C SER A 28 -10.20 -3.27 -5.03
N THR A 29 -10.95 -3.54 -6.10
CA THR A 29 -12.21 -4.29 -6.02
C THR A 29 -12.00 -5.69 -5.40
N TYR A 30 -10.90 -6.35 -5.74
CA TYR A 30 -10.56 -7.65 -5.15
C TYR A 30 -10.43 -7.59 -3.65
N THR A 31 -9.68 -6.61 -3.16
CA THR A 31 -9.45 -6.43 -1.72
C THR A 31 -10.77 -6.11 -1.01
N VAL A 32 -11.56 -5.19 -1.55
CA VAL A 32 -12.85 -4.80 -0.96
C VAL A 32 -13.80 -6.00 -0.90
N ASN A 33 -13.86 -6.78 -1.97
CA ASN A 33 -14.74 -7.96 -1.98
C ASN A 33 -14.35 -8.96 -0.89
N SER A 34 -13.06 -9.20 -0.68
CA SER A 34 -12.58 -10.09 0.37
C SER A 34 -12.92 -9.54 1.76
N ILE A 35 -12.77 -8.23 1.97
CA ILE A 35 -13.10 -7.59 3.25
C ILE A 35 -14.59 -7.73 3.56
N LEU A 36 -15.45 -7.49 2.58
CA LEU A 36 -16.89 -7.46 2.80
C LEU A 36 -17.54 -8.85 2.80
N ASN A 37 -17.07 -9.75 1.96
CA ASN A 37 -17.74 -11.02 1.70
C ASN A 37 -16.89 -12.25 2.09
N GLY A 38 -15.60 -12.05 2.32
CA GLY A 38 -14.69 -13.16 2.50
C GLY A 38 -14.33 -13.82 1.18
N ASP A 39 -13.42 -14.78 1.21
CA ASP A 39 -13.04 -15.58 0.06
C ASP A 39 -12.41 -16.90 0.51
N ASN A 40 -12.03 -17.73 -0.46
CA ASN A 40 -11.51 -19.08 -0.17
C ASN A 40 -10.13 -19.08 0.48
N TYR A 41 -9.38 -17.99 0.39
CA TYR A 41 -8.05 -17.88 0.96
C TYR A 41 -8.05 -17.15 2.31
N ALA A 42 -8.69 -15.98 2.34
CA ALA A 42 -8.71 -15.13 3.53
C ALA A 42 -9.76 -15.58 4.55
N GLY A 43 -10.76 -16.32 4.11
CA GLY A 43 -11.83 -16.82 4.98
C GLY A 43 -13.01 -15.89 5.08
N ALA A 44 -13.63 -15.83 6.25
CA ALA A 44 -14.85 -15.07 6.50
C ALA A 44 -14.66 -13.56 6.25
N PRO A 45 -15.74 -12.79 6.11
CA PRO A 45 -15.64 -11.34 6.05
C PRO A 45 -14.88 -10.76 7.25
N PHE A 46 -14.25 -9.60 7.05
CA PHE A 46 -13.53 -8.92 8.13
C PHE A 46 -14.49 -8.52 9.25
N ASP A 47 -14.02 -8.65 10.48
CA ASP A 47 -14.69 -8.10 11.65
C ASP A 47 -13.88 -6.91 12.21
N ASN A 48 -14.31 -6.36 13.35
CA ASN A 48 -13.68 -5.17 13.92
C ASN A 48 -12.25 -5.37 14.39
N SER A 49 -11.81 -6.63 14.54
CA SER A 49 -10.44 -6.93 14.94
C SER A 49 -9.50 -7.12 13.76
N ASP A 50 -10.03 -7.26 12.57
CA ASP A 50 -9.22 -7.46 11.38
C ASP A 50 -8.64 -6.15 10.85
N TRP A 51 -7.47 -6.26 10.21
CA TRP A 51 -6.80 -5.11 9.62
C TRP A 51 -6.00 -5.53 8.39
N PHE A 52 -5.72 -4.56 7.53
CA PHE A 52 -4.95 -4.75 6.32
C PHE A 52 -4.29 -3.43 5.94
N LYS A 53 -3.00 -3.46 5.65
CA LYS A 53 -2.25 -2.26 5.30
C LYS A 53 -1.29 -2.51 4.14
N CYS A 54 -0.98 -1.43 3.42
CA CYS A 54 0.09 -1.37 2.45
C CYS A 54 1.29 -0.71 3.11
N VAL A 55 2.49 -1.24 2.89
CA VAL A 55 3.71 -0.67 3.43
C VAL A 55 4.61 -0.24 2.28
N LEU A 56 5.06 1.00 2.33
CA LEU A 56 5.98 1.56 1.35
C LEU A 56 7.41 1.47 1.89
N TYR A 57 8.31 1.01 1.03
CA TYR A 57 9.75 0.89 1.36
C TYR A 57 10.55 1.75 0.39
N PRO A 58 10.83 3.03 0.74
CA PRO A 58 11.63 3.87 -0.14
C PRO A 58 13.11 3.47 -0.06
N THR A 59 13.74 3.38 -1.24
CA THR A 59 15.18 3.15 -1.34
C THR A 59 15.83 4.46 -1.72
N PRO A 60 16.75 5.00 -0.91
CA PRO A 60 17.41 6.27 -1.24
C PRO A 60 18.38 6.11 -2.40
N MET A 61 18.69 7.23 -3.08
CA MET A 61 19.71 7.24 -4.12
C MET A 61 21.09 6.91 -3.56
N GLU A 62 21.36 7.32 -2.32
CA GLU A 62 22.61 7.07 -1.63
C GLU A 62 22.32 6.47 -0.27
N GLY A 63 23.19 5.55 0.17
CA GLY A 63 23.06 4.91 1.47
C GLY A 63 22.16 3.70 1.43
N ASN A 64 21.77 3.24 2.61
CA ASN A 64 20.96 2.04 2.78
C ASN A 64 19.50 2.40 3.02
N GLY A 65 18.58 1.55 2.53
CA GLY A 65 17.18 1.65 2.83
C GLY A 65 16.90 1.31 4.30
N GLY A 66 15.67 0.98 4.62
CA GLY A 66 15.27 0.58 5.97
C GLY A 66 14.08 1.35 6.49
N ALA A 67 13.72 2.45 5.86
CA ALA A 67 12.52 3.18 6.21
C ALA A 67 11.29 2.43 5.72
N ARG A 68 10.19 2.57 6.45
CA ARG A 68 8.89 2.04 6.05
C ARG A 68 7.81 3.05 6.39
N PHE A 69 6.79 3.11 5.54
CA PHE A 69 5.65 4.00 5.73
C PHE A 69 4.37 3.18 5.54
N GLU A 70 3.49 3.18 6.54
CA GLU A 70 2.29 2.35 6.54
C GLU A 70 1.06 3.13 6.10
N ILE A 71 0.25 2.50 5.25
CA ILE A 71 -1.05 3.03 4.83
C ILE A 71 -2.11 2.02 5.23
N ASP A 72 -2.99 2.39 6.16
CA ASP A 72 -4.08 1.51 6.58
C ASP A 72 -5.15 1.46 5.48
N LEU A 73 -5.45 0.26 5.00
CA LEU A 73 -6.51 0.04 4.03
C LEU A 73 -7.78 -0.49 4.67
N ALA A 74 -7.66 -1.22 5.78
CA ALA A 74 -8.79 -1.66 6.58
C ALA A 74 -8.38 -1.72 8.04
N LYS A 75 -9.23 -1.22 8.93
CA LYS A 75 -8.95 -1.15 10.36
C LYS A 75 -10.21 -0.78 11.13
N ASP A 76 -10.36 -1.36 12.33
CA ASP A 76 -11.43 -0.99 13.28
C ASP A 76 -12.84 -1.04 12.70
N GLY A 77 -13.11 -2.04 11.83
CA GLY A 77 -14.42 -2.20 11.23
C GLY A 77 -14.69 -1.32 10.03
N ASP A 78 -13.69 -0.58 9.57
CA ASP A 78 -13.81 0.29 8.41
C ASP A 78 -12.75 -0.05 7.37
N TYR A 79 -12.90 0.46 6.18
CA TYR A 79 -11.93 0.28 5.11
C TYR A 79 -11.96 1.50 4.17
N VAL A 80 -10.91 1.63 3.36
CA VAL A 80 -10.79 2.74 2.41
C VAL A 80 -11.77 2.52 1.26
N LYS A 81 -12.78 3.38 1.16
CA LYS A 81 -13.87 3.30 0.18
C LYS A 81 -13.73 4.28 -0.97
N GLU A 82 -12.94 5.32 -0.76
CA GLU A 82 -12.79 6.44 -1.68
C GLU A 82 -11.31 6.71 -1.91
N TRP A 83 -11.01 7.43 -2.97
CA TRP A 83 -9.65 7.90 -3.20
C TRP A 83 -9.24 8.83 -2.06
N LYS A 84 -8.08 8.56 -1.48
CA LYS A 84 -7.47 9.37 -0.42
C LYS A 84 -6.09 9.82 -0.84
N TYR A 85 -5.69 10.99 -0.36
CA TYR A 85 -4.37 11.52 -0.63
C TYR A 85 -3.40 11.09 0.47
N CYS A 86 -2.27 10.51 0.06
CA CYS A 86 -1.16 10.18 0.94
C CYS A 86 -0.13 11.29 0.84
N ASP A 87 -0.02 12.12 1.86
CA ASP A 87 0.91 13.25 1.88
C ASP A 87 2.26 12.79 2.44
N LEU A 88 3.28 12.79 1.61
CA LEU A 88 4.64 12.42 1.97
C LEU A 88 5.59 13.62 2.02
N SER A 89 5.08 14.84 1.83
CA SER A 89 5.90 16.04 1.71
C SER A 89 6.75 16.33 2.93
N ASN A 90 6.34 15.87 4.11
CA ASN A 90 7.08 16.06 5.35
C ASN A 90 7.82 14.80 5.83
N VAL A 91 7.88 13.77 4.99
CA VAL A 91 8.54 12.52 5.33
C VAL A 91 9.93 12.49 4.68
N ALA A 92 10.97 12.63 5.49
CA ALA A 92 12.34 12.74 5.00
C ALA A 92 12.77 11.54 4.14
N ALA A 93 12.26 10.35 4.43
CA ALA A 93 12.63 9.12 3.71
C ALA A 93 12.21 9.14 2.23
N PHE A 94 11.29 10.03 1.84
CA PHE A 94 10.81 10.14 0.47
C PHE A 94 11.49 11.26 -0.33
N LYS A 95 12.60 11.79 0.19
CA LYS A 95 13.45 12.77 -0.52
C LYS A 95 14.61 12.06 -1.21
N ASN A 96 14.89 12.43 -2.45
CA ASN A 96 15.97 11.84 -3.26
C ASN A 96 15.88 10.31 -3.30
N VAL A 97 14.75 9.81 -3.73
CA VAL A 97 14.43 8.38 -3.72
C VAL A 97 14.77 7.74 -5.06
N LYS A 98 15.41 6.59 -5.00
CA LYS A 98 15.69 5.78 -6.19
C LYS A 98 14.45 5.07 -6.67
N GLU A 99 13.79 4.36 -5.77
CA GLU A 99 12.57 3.62 -6.04
C GLU A 99 11.78 3.38 -4.77
N ILE A 100 10.50 3.08 -4.92
CA ILE A 100 9.62 2.72 -3.83
C ILE A 100 9.11 1.29 -4.09
N SER A 101 9.38 0.40 -3.16
CA SER A 101 8.83 -0.96 -3.17
C SER A 101 7.59 -1.02 -2.30
N PHE A 102 6.72 -1.97 -2.60
CA PHE A 102 5.45 -2.11 -1.89
C PHE A 102 5.37 -3.48 -1.23
N GLY A 103 4.83 -3.51 -0.01
CA GLY A 103 4.50 -4.73 0.69
C GLY A 103 3.13 -4.60 1.32
N PHE A 104 2.62 -5.70 1.81
CA PHE A 104 1.30 -5.74 2.44
C PHE A 104 1.37 -6.58 3.70
N GLU A 105 0.65 -6.14 4.73
CA GLU A 105 0.53 -6.83 6.00
C GLU A 105 -0.93 -6.86 6.41
N GLY A 106 -1.34 -7.93 7.08
CA GLY A 106 -2.72 -8.04 7.52
C GLY A 106 -2.88 -9.04 8.65
N SER A 107 -4.02 -8.94 9.35
CA SER A 107 -4.39 -9.87 10.40
C SER A 107 -4.61 -11.30 9.87
N ARG A 108 -5.01 -11.40 8.59
CA ARG A 108 -5.23 -12.68 7.91
C ARG A 108 -3.97 -13.05 7.15
N SER A 109 -3.11 -13.89 7.77
CA SER A 109 -1.84 -14.29 7.17
C SER A 109 -1.48 -15.71 7.57
N ASN A 110 -0.55 -16.32 6.83
CA ASN A 110 0.03 -17.62 7.13
C ASN A 110 1.54 -17.56 6.87
N ASP A 111 2.21 -18.73 6.86
CA ASP A 111 3.66 -18.81 6.64
C ASP A 111 4.12 -18.28 5.28
N TYR A 112 3.21 -18.15 4.33
CA TYR A 112 3.50 -17.67 2.98
C TYR A 112 3.16 -16.18 2.78
N GLY A 113 2.59 -15.52 3.79
CA GLY A 113 2.28 -14.12 3.75
C GLY A 113 0.81 -13.79 4.02
N VAL A 114 0.39 -12.61 3.62
CA VAL A 114 -0.97 -12.12 3.83
C VAL A 114 -1.96 -12.85 2.92
N LEU A 115 -3.13 -13.18 3.45
CA LEU A 115 -4.18 -13.90 2.71
C LEU A 115 -5.19 -12.97 2.05
N THR A 116 -5.36 -11.77 2.57
CA THR A 116 -6.19 -10.75 1.91
C THR A 116 -5.55 -10.37 0.57
N PRO A 117 -6.33 -10.22 -0.51
CA PRO A 117 -5.75 -9.85 -1.81
C PRO A 117 -4.90 -8.59 -1.72
N ALA A 118 -3.62 -8.72 -2.05
CA ALA A 118 -2.58 -7.72 -1.79
C ALA A 118 -2.44 -6.75 -2.96
N TYR A 119 -3.39 -5.84 -3.10
CA TYR A 119 -3.44 -4.84 -4.15
C TYR A 119 -3.74 -3.45 -3.56
N ILE A 120 -3.19 -2.44 -4.19
CA ILE A 120 -3.54 -1.04 -3.94
C ILE A 120 -3.62 -0.31 -5.28
N CYS A 121 -4.57 0.60 -5.41
CA CYS A 121 -4.70 1.44 -6.59
C CYS A 121 -4.05 2.79 -6.29
N ILE A 122 -3.21 3.26 -7.20
CA ILE A 122 -2.44 4.51 -7.03
C ILE A 122 -2.62 5.38 -8.25
N ASP A 123 -2.74 6.70 -8.02
CA ASP A 123 -2.89 7.69 -9.07
C ASP A 123 -2.21 9.00 -8.68
N ASP A 124 -1.90 9.81 -9.69
CA ASP A 124 -1.38 11.17 -9.53
C ASP A 124 -0.18 11.26 -8.57
N ILE A 125 0.87 10.49 -8.84
CA ILE A 125 2.10 10.56 -8.05
C ILE A 125 2.75 11.93 -8.32
N GLU A 126 2.89 12.72 -7.25
CA GLU A 126 3.53 14.03 -7.32
C GLU A 126 4.98 13.93 -6.93
N VAL A 127 5.86 14.42 -7.79
CA VAL A 127 7.31 14.44 -7.55
C VAL A 127 7.84 15.85 -7.77
N GLU A 128 9.00 16.10 -7.16
CA GLU A 128 9.66 17.41 -7.24
C GLU A 128 11.13 17.27 -7.63
#